data_3aeb6bb9bf75a993b1b90445bc5fc399
#
_entry.id   3aeb6bb9bf75a993b1b90445bc5fc399
#
_cell.length_a   1.000
_cell.length_b   1.000
_cell.length_c   1.000
_cell.angle_alpha   90.00
_cell.angle_beta   90.00
_cell.angle_gamma   90.00
#
_symmetry.space_group_name_H-M   'P 1'
#
loop_
_entity.id
_entity.type
_entity.pdbx_description
1 polymer ?
#
loop_
_entity_poly.entity_id
_entity_poly.type
_entity_poly.pdbx_seq_one_letter_code
_entity_poly.pdbx_strand_id
1 'polypeptide(L)'
;MNVNFNDKVIVITGGAGILGAGFSKAFAKQGAKVVILGRDEAKAKNLANQITADGGTAMGLGADVTNLDSLKEAHNLISEKFGKTDILINAAGGNHPDSVTSHEVFDIENSVDKDFFSLTGESIRFVMDLNFMGTLLPVQVFAKDMIGRKDCSIVNISSVAAFHPLTKIPAYSAAKAAIASFTQWLAVYFAKEKIRVNAIAPGFFLTEQNRFLLTKEDGSLTERGEKVLRNTPMGRFGNPEDLHSTLLWLCHSDAAFITGITVPVDGGFTAYGVV
;
A
#
# COMPACT_ATOMS: atom_id res chain seq x y z
N MET A 1 -20.50 11.33 -1.70
CA MET A 1 -19.80 11.53 -2.97
C MET A 1 -20.31 10.51 -3.95
N ASN A 2 -20.79 10.96 -5.11
CA ASN A 2 -21.07 10.03 -6.21
C ASN A 2 -19.76 9.88 -7.01
N VAL A 3 -18.87 9.02 -6.52
CA VAL A 3 -17.55 8.82 -7.11
C VAL A 3 -17.70 7.86 -8.28
N ASN A 4 -17.24 8.26 -9.45
CA ASN A 4 -17.37 7.49 -10.68
C ASN A 4 -16.00 7.39 -11.38
N PHE A 5 -15.61 6.15 -11.68
CA PHE A 5 -14.36 5.83 -12.39
C PHE A 5 -14.65 5.10 -13.71
N ASN A 6 -15.83 5.32 -14.30
CA ASN A 6 -16.20 4.66 -15.56
C ASN A 6 -15.08 4.81 -16.60
N ASP A 7 -14.75 3.68 -17.22
CA ASP A 7 -13.70 3.53 -18.24
C ASP A 7 -12.26 3.86 -17.80
N LYS A 8 -12.02 4.32 -16.58
CA LYS A 8 -10.66 4.54 -16.07
C LYS A 8 -9.92 3.20 -15.91
N VAL A 9 -8.72 3.12 -16.45
CA VAL A 9 -7.81 1.99 -16.25
C VAL A 9 -7.01 2.20 -14.98
N ILE A 10 -7.23 1.35 -14.00
CA ILE A 10 -6.62 1.43 -12.67
C ILE A 10 -5.73 0.23 -12.44
N VAL A 11 -4.43 0.47 -12.34
CA VAL A 11 -3.43 -0.58 -12.05
C VAL A 11 -3.14 -0.59 -10.56
N ILE A 12 -3.27 -1.75 -9.93
CA ILE A 12 -3.06 -1.95 -8.49
C ILE A 12 -1.98 -3.01 -8.28
N THR A 13 -0.78 -2.59 -7.87
CA THR A 13 0.27 -3.53 -7.46
C THR A 13 -0.07 -4.15 -6.11
N GLY A 14 0.22 -5.44 -5.93
CA GLY A 14 -0.26 -6.16 -4.74
C GLY A 14 -1.79 -6.23 -4.67
N GLY A 15 -2.48 -6.06 -5.81
CA GLY A 15 -3.93 -5.92 -5.91
C GLY A 15 -4.75 -7.13 -5.48
N ALA A 16 -4.14 -8.32 -5.33
CA ALA A 16 -4.75 -9.50 -4.72
C ALA A 16 -4.28 -9.73 -3.27
N GLY A 17 -3.50 -8.80 -2.70
CA GLY A 17 -3.10 -8.81 -1.30
C GLY A 17 -4.26 -8.40 -0.38
N ILE A 18 -4.00 -8.38 0.93
CA ILE A 18 -5.05 -8.15 1.94
C ILE A 18 -5.76 -6.81 1.75
N LEU A 19 -5.02 -5.71 1.67
CA LEU A 19 -5.61 -4.40 1.41
C LEU A 19 -5.94 -4.22 -0.06
N GLY A 20 -5.05 -4.68 -0.95
CA GLY A 20 -5.19 -4.56 -2.40
C GLY A 20 -6.47 -5.19 -2.94
N ALA A 21 -6.90 -6.33 -2.40
CA ALA A 21 -8.14 -6.98 -2.82
C ALA A 21 -9.37 -6.11 -2.52
N GLY A 22 -9.39 -5.45 -1.36
CA GLY A 22 -10.42 -4.48 -1.01
C GLY A 22 -10.42 -3.28 -1.97
N PHE A 23 -9.23 -2.75 -2.28
CA PHE A 23 -9.08 -1.65 -3.24
C PHE A 23 -9.57 -2.05 -4.64
N SER A 24 -9.17 -3.23 -5.12
CA SER A 24 -9.61 -3.74 -6.42
C SER A 24 -11.13 -3.83 -6.54
N LYS A 25 -11.78 -4.38 -5.51
CA LYS A 25 -13.25 -4.46 -5.45
C LYS A 25 -13.90 -3.07 -5.35
N ALA A 26 -13.31 -2.15 -4.56
CA ALA A 26 -13.85 -0.81 -4.39
C ALA A 26 -13.86 -0.03 -5.70
N PHE A 27 -12.78 -0.05 -6.49
CA PHE A 27 -12.72 0.61 -7.79
C PHE A 27 -13.63 -0.06 -8.82
N ALA A 28 -13.69 -1.39 -8.86
CA ALA A 28 -14.57 -2.10 -9.78
C ALA A 28 -16.04 -1.75 -9.57
N LYS A 29 -16.49 -1.61 -8.31
CA LYS A 29 -17.84 -1.15 -7.96
C LYS A 29 -18.14 0.28 -8.45
N GLN A 30 -17.11 1.08 -8.71
CA GLN A 30 -17.24 2.44 -9.23
C GLN A 30 -17.06 2.51 -10.77
N GLY A 31 -17.12 1.37 -11.46
CA GLY A 31 -17.10 1.30 -12.92
C GLY A 31 -15.70 1.28 -13.55
N ALA A 32 -14.64 1.17 -12.76
CA ALA A 32 -13.28 1.12 -13.29
C ALA A 32 -12.94 -0.20 -13.99
N LYS A 33 -12.02 -0.13 -14.95
CA LYS A 33 -11.28 -1.28 -15.50
C LYS A 33 -10.08 -1.56 -14.59
N VAL A 34 -10.19 -2.56 -13.73
CA VAL A 34 -9.20 -2.82 -12.68
C VAL A 34 -8.17 -3.85 -13.14
N VAL A 35 -6.90 -3.50 -13.05
CA VAL A 35 -5.79 -4.42 -13.27
C VAL A 35 -5.16 -4.80 -11.94
N ILE A 36 -5.18 -6.08 -11.64
CA ILE A 36 -4.69 -6.68 -10.40
C ILE A 36 -3.31 -7.26 -10.68
N LEU A 37 -2.24 -6.59 -10.23
CA LEU A 37 -0.88 -7.10 -10.36
C LEU A 37 -0.42 -7.76 -9.05
N GLY A 38 0.18 -8.93 -9.17
CA GLY A 38 0.77 -9.64 -8.05
C GLY A 38 1.71 -10.75 -8.51
N ARG A 39 2.66 -11.18 -7.65
CA ARG A 39 3.57 -12.29 -7.97
C ARG A 39 2.83 -13.63 -8.16
N ASP A 40 1.77 -13.83 -7.38
CA ASP A 40 0.87 -14.97 -7.53
C ASP A 40 -0.21 -14.63 -8.58
N GLU A 41 0.05 -15.02 -9.82
CA GLU A 41 -0.84 -14.78 -10.95
C GLU A 41 -2.19 -15.50 -10.77
N ALA A 42 -2.18 -16.71 -10.22
CA ALA A 42 -3.41 -17.47 -10.00
C ALA A 42 -4.33 -16.74 -9.03
N LYS A 43 -3.79 -16.18 -7.94
CA LYS A 43 -4.54 -15.37 -6.99
C LYS A 43 -5.07 -14.08 -7.62
N ALA A 44 -4.27 -13.41 -8.47
CA ALA A 44 -4.70 -12.22 -9.19
C ALA A 44 -5.84 -12.53 -10.18
N LYS A 45 -5.73 -13.60 -10.96
CA LYS A 45 -6.76 -14.06 -11.89
C LYS A 45 -8.05 -14.47 -11.18
N ASN A 46 -7.95 -15.20 -10.06
CA ASN A 46 -9.12 -15.60 -9.28
C ASN A 46 -9.90 -14.39 -8.77
N LEU A 47 -9.23 -13.37 -8.25
CA LEU A 47 -9.90 -12.15 -7.81
C LEU A 47 -10.52 -11.38 -8.98
N ALA A 48 -9.84 -11.30 -10.15
CA ALA A 48 -10.38 -10.69 -11.34
C ALA A 48 -11.66 -11.39 -11.82
N ASN A 49 -11.67 -12.73 -11.79
CA ASN A 49 -12.84 -13.53 -12.15
C ASN A 49 -14.03 -13.29 -11.19
N GLN A 50 -13.76 -13.19 -9.87
CA GLN A 50 -14.79 -12.84 -8.89
C GLN A 50 -15.39 -11.44 -9.17
N ILE A 51 -14.53 -10.43 -9.40
CA ILE A 51 -14.99 -9.08 -9.73
C ILE A 51 -15.83 -9.08 -11.02
N THR A 52 -15.43 -9.86 -12.03
CA THR A 52 -16.16 -9.96 -13.28
C THR A 52 -17.51 -10.68 -13.09
N ALA A 53 -17.55 -11.72 -12.28
CA ALA A 53 -18.80 -12.40 -11.92
C ALA A 53 -19.78 -11.49 -11.17
N ASP A 54 -19.25 -10.54 -10.38
CA ASP A 54 -20.04 -9.51 -9.69
C ASP A 54 -20.42 -8.33 -10.60
N GLY A 55 -20.18 -8.42 -11.92
CA GLY A 55 -20.56 -7.40 -12.92
C GLY A 55 -19.52 -6.29 -13.13
N GLY A 56 -18.34 -6.36 -12.49
CA GLY A 56 -17.24 -5.43 -12.71
C GLY A 56 -16.36 -5.80 -13.90
N THR A 57 -15.37 -4.96 -14.18
CA THR A 57 -14.37 -5.22 -15.24
C THR A 57 -12.99 -5.34 -14.60
N ALA A 58 -12.38 -6.51 -14.69
CA ALA A 58 -11.06 -6.74 -14.10
C ALA A 58 -10.17 -7.66 -14.93
N MET A 59 -8.86 -7.56 -14.70
CA MET A 59 -7.82 -8.40 -15.27
C MET A 59 -6.77 -8.70 -14.20
N GLY A 60 -6.42 -9.97 -14.02
CA GLY A 60 -5.35 -10.41 -13.12
C GLY A 60 -4.10 -10.80 -13.91
N LEU A 61 -2.94 -10.30 -13.51
CA LEU A 61 -1.65 -10.59 -14.13
C LEU A 61 -0.58 -10.90 -13.09
N GLY A 62 0.31 -11.83 -13.46
CA GLY A 62 1.57 -12.07 -12.75
C GLY A 62 2.56 -10.94 -13.02
N ALA A 63 3.08 -10.28 -11.97
CA ALA A 63 4.16 -9.33 -12.11
C ALA A 63 4.95 -9.21 -10.81
N ASP A 64 6.27 -9.14 -10.94
CA ASP A 64 7.18 -8.81 -9.84
C ASP A 64 7.49 -7.31 -9.88
N VAL A 65 7.05 -6.58 -8.85
CA VAL A 65 7.24 -5.12 -8.76
C VAL A 65 8.70 -4.70 -8.59
N THR A 66 9.59 -5.63 -8.25
CA THR A 66 11.04 -5.41 -8.15
C THR A 66 11.78 -5.72 -9.45
N ASN A 67 11.08 -6.19 -10.48
CA ASN A 67 11.64 -6.53 -11.79
C ASN A 67 11.04 -5.64 -12.88
N LEU A 68 11.88 -4.79 -13.46
CA LEU A 68 11.45 -3.81 -14.47
C LEU A 68 10.89 -4.48 -15.74
N ASP A 69 11.47 -5.60 -16.17
CA ASP A 69 11.04 -6.26 -17.41
C ASP A 69 9.70 -6.98 -17.21
N SER A 70 9.50 -7.61 -16.05
CA SER A 70 8.19 -8.15 -15.66
C SER A 70 7.10 -7.07 -15.66
N LEU A 71 7.41 -5.87 -15.19
CA LEU A 71 6.45 -4.74 -15.22
C LEU A 71 6.18 -4.24 -16.63
N LYS A 72 7.18 -4.20 -17.53
CA LYS A 72 6.99 -3.82 -18.95
C LYS A 72 6.14 -4.84 -19.70
N GLU A 73 6.34 -6.14 -19.45
CA GLU A 73 5.50 -7.19 -20.04
C GLU A 73 4.04 -7.04 -19.59
N ALA A 74 3.81 -6.85 -18.29
CA ALA A 74 2.47 -6.57 -17.77
C ALA A 74 1.86 -5.32 -18.40
N HIS A 75 2.64 -4.22 -18.53
CA HIS A 75 2.18 -2.98 -19.16
C HIS A 75 1.74 -3.19 -20.62
N ASN A 76 2.49 -3.98 -21.40
CA ASN A 76 2.12 -4.27 -22.79
C ASN A 76 0.77 -5.00 -22.88
N LEU A 77 0.56 -6.03 -22.05
CA LEU A 77 -0.72 -6.76 -21.97
C LEU A 77 -1.89 -5.86 -21.53
N ILE A 78 -1.65 -4.95 -20.60
CA ILE A 78 -2.66 -3.98 -20.14
C ILE A 78 -3.02 -3.02 -21.25
N SER A 79 -2.00 -2.47 -21.93
CA SER A 79 -2.19 -1.51 -23.03
C SER A 79 -2.97 -2.10 -24.19
N GLU A 80 -2.71 -3.37 -24.52
CA GLU A 80 -3.44 -4.09 -25.57
C GLU A 80 -4.91 -4.30 -25.19
N LYS A 81 -5.21 -4.66 -23.95
CA LYS A 81 -6.57 -5.05 -23.53
C LYS A 81 -7.43 -3.87 -23.06
N PHE A 82 -6.86 -2.96 -22.27
CA PHE A 82 -7.59 -1.87 -21.61
C PHE A 82 -7.16 -0.48 -22.06
N GLY A 83 -6.02 -0.36 -22.73
CA GLY A 83 -5.43 0.92 -23.12
C GLY A 83 -4.50 1.48 -22.03
N LYS A 84 -4.32 2.80 -22.08
CA LYS A 84 -3.38 3.53 -21.21
C LYS A 84 -3.85 3.59 -19.76
N THR A 85 -2.94 3.44 -18.83
CA THR A 85 -3.18 3.59 -17.39
C THR A 85 -3.59 5.01 -17.04
N ASP A 86 -4.68 5.17 -16.30
CA ASP A 86 -5.15 6.46 -15.75
C ASP A 86 -4.70 6.64 -14.29
N ILE A 87 -4.76 5.57 -13.52
CA ILE A 87 -4.47 5.59 -12.08
C ILE A 87 -3.58 4.41 -11.71
N LEU A 88 -2.54 4.70 -10.91
CA LEU A 88 -1.65 3.69 -10.36
C LEU A 88 -1.76 3.67 -8.83
N ILE A 89 -2.05 2.50 -8.27
CA ILE A 89 -2.04 2.28 -6.83
C ILE A 89 -0.88 1.35 -6.49
N ASN A 90 0.13 1.87 -5.81
CA ASN A 90 1.27 1.10 -5.35
C ASN A 90 0.96 0.52 -3.96
N ALA A 91 0.37 -0.69 -3.94
CA ALA A 91 -0.02 -1.37 -2.71
C ALA A 91 0.79 -2.65 -2.43
N ALA A 92 1.73 -3.00 -3.30
CA ALA A 92 2.70 -4.05 -3.01
C ALA A 92 3.64 -3.62 -1.88
N GLY A 93 3.88 -4.50 -0.93
CA GLY A 93 4.76 -4.23 0.20
C GLY A 93 4.68 -5.32 1.25
N GLY A 94 5.54 -5.25 2.23
CA GLY A 94 5.59 -6.22 3.33
C GLY A 94 6.87 -6.08 4.15
N ASN A 95 7.03 -6.98 5.12
CA ASN A 95 8.21 -7.06 5.96
C ASN A 95 8.89 -8.43 5.79
N HIS A 96 10.07 -8.60 6.38
CA HIS A 96 10.80 -9.86 6.40
C HIS A 96 10.98 -10.32 7.85
N PRO A 97 10.84 -11.63 8.17
CA PRO A 97 10.98 -12.14 9.54
C PRO A 97 12.34 -11.86 10.18
N ASP A 98 13.40 -11.79 9.35
CA ASP A 98 14.78 -11.55 9.82
C ASP A 98 15.18 -10.07 9.77
N SER A 99 14.25 -9.16 9.47
CA SER A 99 14.43 -7.70 9.55
C SER A 99 13.76 -7.10 10.79
N VAL A 100 13.45 -7.93 11.80
CA VAL A 100 12.76 -7.52 13.03
C VAL A 100 13.63 -7.83 14.25
N THR A 101 13.56 -6.97 15.28
CA THR A 101 14.16 -7.25 16.58
C THR A 101 13.15 -7.91 17.53
N SER A 102 13.61 -8.74 18.45
CA SER A 102 12.74 -9.37 19.46
C SER A 102 12.25 -8.37 20.51
N HIS A 103 13.11 -7.41 20.89
CA HIS A 103 12.80 -6.39 21.88
C HIS A 103 12.61 -5.01 21.27
N GLU A 104 11.86 -4.16 21.96
CA GLU A 104 11.61 -2.78 21.56
C GLU A 104 12.80 -1.86 21.89
N VAL A 105 13.50 -2.19 22.97
CA VAL A 105 14.67 -1.46 23.47
C VAL A 105 15.80 -2.48 23.64
N PHE A 106 17.00 -2.09 23.25
CA PHE A 106 18.19 -2.93 23.47
C PHE A 106 18.51 -3.04 24.95
N ASP A 107 18.70 -4.26 25.42
CA ASP A 107 19.09 -4.57 26.80
C ASP A 107 20.18 -5.64 26.76
N ILE A 108 21.36 -5.29 27.22
CA ILE A 108 22.52 -6.19 27.21
C ILE A 108 22.36 -7.40 28.17
N GLU A 109 21.60 -7.23 29.26
CA GLU A 109 21.37 -8.29 30.24
C GLU A 109 20.35 -9.32 29.73
N ASN A 110 19.43 -8.89 28.86
CA ASN A 110 18.39 -9.72 28.24
C ASN A 110 18.56 -9.81 26.72
N SER A 111 19.80 -9.72 26.25
CA SER A 111 20.12 -9.87 24.83
C SER A 111 19.70 -11.27 24.34
N VAL A 112 18.97 -11.28 23.24
CA VAL A 112 18.44 -12.49 22.58
C VAL A 112 18.90 -12.55 21.14
N ASP A 113 18.74 -13.70 20.51
CA ASP A 113 19.24 -14.01 19.16
C ASP A 113 18.78 -13.06 18.03
N LYS A 114 17.79 -12.21 18.27
CA LYS A 114 17.28 -11.21 17.28
C LYS A 114 17.33 -9.80 17.84
N ASP A 115 18.52 -9.28 18.02
CA ASP A 115 18.78 -7.88 18.33
C ASP A 115 19.16 -7.08 17.07
N PHE A 116 19.50 -5.79 17.24
CA PHE A 116 19.91 -4.93 16.13
C PHE A 116 21.16 -5.45 15.39
N PHE A 117 22.12 -6.04 16.12
CA PHE A 117 23.39 -6.47 15.57
C PHE A 117 23.27 -7.79 14.77
N SER A 118 22.19 -8.53 14.97
CA SER A 118 21.87 -9.77 14.26
C SER A 118 21.09 -9.53 12.96
N LEU A 119 20.61 -8.31 12.70
CA LEU A 119 19.89 -7.97 11.47
C LEU A 119 20.81 -8.08 10.25
N THR A 120 20.41 -8.88 9.26
CA THR A 120 21.23 -9.10 8.08
C THR A 120 20.99 -8.02 7.02
N GLY A 121 22.06 -7.60 6.32
CA GLY A 121 21.93 -6.68 5.19
C GLY A 121 21.04 -7.22 4.06
N GLU A 122 20.91 -8.54 3.94
CA GLU A 122 20.03 -9.19 2.94
C GLU A 122 18.56 -8.97 3.28
N SER A 123 18.15 -9.25 4.52
CA SER A 123 16.77 -9.04 4.95
C SER A 123 16.35 -7.56 4.89
N ILE A 124 17.27 -6.65 5.22
CA ILE A 124 17.05 -5.21 5.10
C ILE A 124 16.87 -4.81 3.64
N ARG A 125 17.77 -5.27 2.74
CA ARG A 125 17.63 -5.01 1.30
C ARG A 125 16.32 -5.55 0.75
N PHE A 126 15.93 -6.77 1.10
CA PHE A 126 14.65 -7.34 0.69
C PHE A 126 13.47 -6.42 1.04
N VAL A 127 13.44 -5.88 2.27
CA VAL A 127 12.36 -4.98 2.70
C VAL A 127 12.39 -3.65 1.94
N MET A 128 13.59 -3.09 1.72
CA MET A 128 13.76 -1.86 0.92
C MET A 128 13.35 -2.08 -0.54
N ASP A 129 13.79 -3.17 -1.15
CA ASP A 129 13.46 -3.49 -2.55
C ASP A 129 11.96 -3.72 -2.72
N LEU A 130 11.35 -4.53 -1.88
CA LEU A 130 9.92 -4.81 -1.97
C LEU A 130 9.07 -3.54 -1.80
N ASN A 131 9.38 -2.70 -0.82
CA ASN A 131 8.56 -1.53 -0.50
C ASN A 131 8.93 -0.30 -1.36
N PHE A 132 10.21 0.09 -1.40
CA PHE A 132 10.62 1.30 -2.08
C PHE A 132 10.83 1.08 -3.58
N MET A 133 11.67 0.12 -4.00
CA MET A 133 11.84 -0.18 -5.42
C MET A 133 10.53 -0.70 -6.04
N GLY A 134 9.76 -1.51 -5.29
CA GLY A 134 8.42 -1.97 -5.69
C GLY A 134 7.35 -0.87 -5.77
N THR A 135 7.66 0.35 -5.33
CA THR A 135 6.88 1.57 -5.59
C THR A 135 7.47 2.38 -6.75
N LEU A 136 8.78 2.54 -6.79
CA LEU A 136 9.50 3.34 -7.79
C LEU A 136 9.38 2.76 -9.20
N LEU A 137 9.65 1.47 -9.38
CA LEU A 137 9.66 0.83 -10.70
C LEU A 137 8.28 0.83 -11.38
N PRO A 138 7.16 0.52 -10.70
CA PRO A 138 5.85 0.69 -11.30
C PRO A 138 5.58 2.13 -11.74
N VAL A 139 5.98 3.15 -10.96
CA VAL A 139 5.87 4.55 -11.40
C VAL A 139 6.64 4.80 -12.69
N GLN A 140 7.88 4.30 -12.82
CA GLN A 140 8.67 4.45 -14.04
C GLN A 140 8.02 3.84 -15.28
N VAL A 141 7.25 2.77 -15.11
CA VAL A 141 6.57 2.09 -16.22
C VAL A 141 5.24 2.76 -16.53
N PHE A 142 4.35 2.85 -15.56
CA PHE A 142 2.95 3.22 -15.78
C PHE A 142 2.71 4.74 -15.87
N ALA A 143 3.54 5.57 -15.22
CA ALA A 143 3.36 7.02 -15.30
C ALA A 143 3.61 7.59 -16.71
N LYS A 144 4.30 6.87 -17.58
CA LYS A 144 4.48 7.27 -18.99
C LYS A 144 3.15 7.38 -19.72
N ASP A 145 2.19 6.54 -19.40
CA ASP A 145 0.85 6.58 -19.98
C ASP A 145 0.06 7.83 -19.59
N MET A 146 0.40 8.43 -18.46
CA MET A 146 -0.32 9.55 -17.85
C MET A 146 0.13 10.91 -18.42
N ILE A 147 1.32 10.98 -19.04
CA ILE A 147 1.91 12.22 -19.54
C ILE A 147 0.99 12.84 -20.60
N GLY A 148 0.71 14.15 -20.45
CA GLY A 148 -0.16 14.91 -21.36
C GLY A 148 -1.66 14.59 -21.22
N ARG A 149 -2.06 13.78 -20.24
CA ARG A 149 -3.46 13.38 -20.00
C ARG A 149 -4.02 14.08 -18.75
N LYS A 150 -5.34 14.19 -18.69
CA LYS A 150 -6.06 14.79 -17.55
C LYS A 150 -6.54 13.70 -16.59
N ASP A 151 -6.76 14.09 -15.34
CA ASP A 151 -7.36 13.26 -14.30
C ASP A 151 -6.59 11.96 -14.03
N CYS A 152 -5.26 12.03 -14.15
CA CYS A 152 -4.36 10.95 -13.79
C CYS A 152 -3.86 11.11 -12.35
N SER A 153 -3.73 9.99 -11.65
CA SER A 153 -3.32 9.98 -10.23
C SER A 153 -2.47 8.77 -9.88
N ILE A 154 -1.53 8.98 -8.99
CA ILE A 154 -0.73 7.93 -8.36
C ILE A 154 -0.99 7.98 -6.87
N VAL A 155 -1.33 6.84 -6.25
CA VAL A 155 -1.46 6.73 -4.81
C VAL A 155 -0.55 5.62 -4.30
N ASN A 156 0.36 5.99 -3.40
CA ASN A 156 1.30 5.07 -2.77
C ASN A 156 0.77 4.63 -1.40
N ILE A 157 0.91 3.35 -1.07
CA ILE A 157 0.57 2.86 0.26
C ILE A 157 1.82 2.91 1.15
N SER A 158 1.89 3.97 1.97
CA SER A 158 2.87 4.15 3.02
C SER A 158 2.44 3.41 4.31
N SER A 159 2.65 3.97 5.47
CA SER A 159 2.25 3.47 6.79
C SER A 159 2.38 4.58 7.83
N VAL A 160 1.69 4.48 8.96
CA VAL A 160 1.99 5.30 10.15
C VAL A 160 3.44 5.17 10.60
N ALA A 161 4.11 4.05 10.26
CA ALA A 161 5.53 3.85 10.50
C ALA A 161 6.44 4.88 9.79
N ALA A 162 5.92 5.61 8.79
CA ALA A 162 6.64 6.70 8.13
C ALA A 162 6.70 7.97 8.98
N PHE A 163 5.74 8.19 9.87
CA PHE A 163 5.67 9.34 10.78
C PHE A 163 6.28 9.04 12.15
N HIS A 164 5.96 7.86 12.68
CA HIS A 164 6.46 7.36 13.96
C HIS A 164 7.10 6.00 13.72
N PRO A 165 8.44 5.90 13.69
CA PRO A 165 9.11 4.61 13.51
C PRO A 165 8.60 3.61 14.55
N LEU A 166 8.00 2.52 14.09
CA LEU A 166 7.48 1.51 14.99
C LEU A 166 8.62 0.65 15.52
N THR A 167 8.54 0.32 16.80
CA THR A 167 9.49 -0.59 17.44
C THR A 167 9.59 -1.92 16.72
N LYS A 168 10.73 -2.58 16.82
CA LYS A 168 11.04 -3.90 16.24
C LYS A 168 11.16 -4.00 14.71
N ILE A 169 10.76 -2.99 13.93
CA ILE A 169 10.71 -3.06 12.45
C ILE A 169 11.46 -1.92 11.77
N PRO A 170 12.79 -1.77 12.01
CA PRO A 170 13.54 -0.61 11.53
C PRO A 170 13.56 -0.48 10.01
N ALA A 171 13.80 -1.56 9.28
CA ALA A 171 13.85 -1.55 7.81
C ALA A 171 12.50 -1.16 7.18
N TYR A 172 11.41 -1.69 7.72
CA TYR A 172 10.06 -1.36 7.23
C TYR A 172 9.72 0.12 7.48
N SER A 173 9.99 0.63 8.68
CA SER A 173 9.75 2.05 9.01
C SER A 173 10.55 2.97 8.08
N ALA A 174 11.83 2.68 7.86
CA ALA A 174 12.68 3.43 6.93
C ALA A 174 12.14 3.39 5.49
N ALA A 175 11.73 2.21 4.99
CA ALA A 175 11.17 2.06 3.65
C ALA A 175 9.87 2.85 3.48
N LYS A 176 8.99 2.85 4.49
CA LYS A 176 7.72 3.60 4.44
C LYS A 176 7.92 5.11 4.56
N ALA A 177 8.94 5.58 5.29
CA ALA A 177 9.37 6.97 5.28
C ALA A 177 9.94 7.39 3.91
N ALA A 178 10.73 6.53 3.27
CA ALA A 178 11.22 6.74 1.92
C ALA A 178 10.08 6.89 0.89
N ILE A 179 9.01 6.08 0.99
CA ILE A 179 7.81 6.21 0.14
C ILE A 179 7.13 7.56 0.36
N ALA A 180 6.99 8.03 1.60
CA ALA A 180 6.38 9.34 1.88
C ALA A 180 7.19 10.49 1.28
N SER A 181 8.51 10.48 1.44
CA SER A 181 9.41 11.46 0.82
C SER A 181 9.37 11.39 -0.72
N PHE A 182 9.38 10.19 -1.29
CA PHE A 182 9.31 9.99 -2.75
C PHE A 182 7.97 10.46 -3.32
N THR A 183 6.88 10.30 -2.59
CA THR A 183 5.56 10.84 -2.95
C THR A 183 5.59 12.36 -3.13
N GLN A 184 6.22 13.08 -2.20
CA GLN A 184 6.38 14.54 -2.27
C GLN A 184 7.24 14.95 -3.47
N TRP A 185 8.35 14.26 -3.69
CA TRP A 185 9.23 14.52 -4.82
C TRP A 185 8.52 14.32 -6.16
N LEU A 186 7.80 13.19 -6.31
CA LEU A 186 7.04 12.89 -7.53
C LEU A 186 5.93 13.91 -7.78
N ALA A 187 5.24 14.37 -6.74
CA ALA A 187 4.18 15.37 -6.84
C ALA A 187 4.68 16.67 -7.47
N VAL A 188 5.88 17.11 -7.08
CA VAL A 188 6.53 18.30 -7.66
C VAL A 188 7.02 18.00 -9.07
N TYR A 189 7.66 16.84 -9.28
CA TYR A 189 8.24 16.46 -10.56
C TYR A 189 7.18 16.35 -11.68
N PHE A 190 6.01 15.79 -11.38
CA PHE A 190 4.92 15.60 -12.33
C PHE A 190 3.89 16.74 -12.35
N ALA A 191 4.07 17.81 -11.60
CA ALA A 191 3.08 18.89 -11.47
C ALA A 191 2.68 19.53 -12.81
N LYS A 192 3.64 19.76 -13.72
CA LYS A 192 3.39 20.34 -15.04
C LYS A 192 2.56 19.42 -15.94
N GLU A 193 2.70 18.11 -15.76
CA GLU A 193 1.92 17.10 -16.47
C GLU A 193 0.54 16.86 -15.85
N LYS A 194 0.22 17.56 -14.75
CA LYS A 194 -1.05 17.46 -14.02
C LYS A 194 -1.33 16.04 -13.48
N ILE A 195 -0.29 15.27 -13.24
CA ILE A 195 -0.37 13.98 -12.57
C ILE A 195 -0.25 14.25 -11.07
N ARG A 196 -1.29 13.92 -10.30
CA ARG A 196 -1.27 14.06 -8.86
C ARG A 196 -0.63 12.82 -8.22
N VAL A 197 0.20 13.03 -7.21
CA VAL A 197 0.85 11.94 -6.49
C VAL A 197 0.64 12.14 -5.00
N ASN A 198 -0.04 11.20 -4.36
CA ASN A 198 -0.34 11.23 -2.93
C ASN A 198 -0.04 9.86 -2.30
N ALA A 199 -0.11 9.79 -1.00
CA ALA A 199 0.01 8.53 -0.27
C ALA A 199 -1.08 8.39 0.80
N ILE A 200 -1.39 7.15 1.16
CA ILE A 200 -2.16 6.81 2.35
C ILE A 200 -1.20 6.13 3.33
N ALA A 201 -1.32 6.47 4.60
CA ALA A 201 -0.58 5.85 5.69
C ALA A 201 -1.54 5.09 6.61
N PRO A 202 -1.78 3.78 6.35
CA PRO A 202 -2.60 2.96 7.21
C PRO A 202 -2.00 2.83 8.60
N GLY A 203 -2.84 2.88 9.64
CA GLY A 203 -2.52 2.50 11.00
C GLY A 203 -2.57 0.98 11.20
N PHE A 204 -3.16 0.56 12.30
CA PHE A 204 -3.28 -0.86 12.62
C PHE A 204 -4.67 -1.39 12.19
N PHE A 205 -4.66 -2.20 11.15
CA PHE A 205 -5.84 -2.84 10.57
C PHE A 205 -5.86 -4.31 10.96
N LEU A 206 -6.98 -4.81 11.47
CA LEU A 206 -7.13 -6.22 11.77
C LEU A 206 -7.37 -7.00 10.49
N THR A 207 -6.46 -7.91 10.19
CA THR A 207 -6.50 -8.74 9.00
C THR A 207 -6.22 -10.21 9.37
N GLU A 208 -6.59 -11.14 8.53
CA GLU A 208 -6.27 -12.56 8.77
C GLU A 208 -4.78 -12.81 8.97
N GLN A 209 -3.93 -12.06 8.27
CA GLN A 209 -2.48 -12.23 8.34
C GLN A 209 -1.88 -11.76 9.66
N ASN A 210 -2.46 -10.77 10.34
CA ASN A 210 -1.92 -10.23 11.57
C ASN A 210 -2.78 -10.50 12.81
N ARG A 211 -3.91 -11.18 12.64
CA ARG A 211 -4.83 -11.51 13.72
C ARG A 211 -4.10 -12.17 14.90
N PHE A 212 -3.28 -13.18 14.63
CA PHE A 212 -2.52 -13.89 15.65
C PHE A 212 -1.51 -13.02 16.43
N LEU A 213 -1.10 -11.88 15.86
CA LEU A 213 -0.22 -10.91 16.55
C LEU A 213 -1.00 -9.98 17.49
N LEU A 214 -2.29 -9.78 17.23
CA LEU A 214 -3.11 -8.76 17.90
C LEU A 214 -4.20 -9.37 18.79
N THR A 215 -4.67 -10.58 18.46
CA THR A 215 -5.71 -11.30 19.20
C THR A 215 -5.29 -12.73 19.47
N LYS A 216 -5.70 -13.29 20.60
CA LYS A 216 -5.56 -14.71 20.96
C LYS A 216 -6.67 -15.54 20.31
N GLU A 217 -6.60 -16.86 20.43
CA GLU A 217 -7.60 -17.79 19.87
C GLU A 217 -9.01 -17.58 20.46
N ASP A 218 -9.11 -17.18 21.71
CA ASP A 218 -10.35 -16.87 22.41
C ASP A 218 -10.94 -15.48 22.04
N GLY A 219 -10.27 -14.74 21.13
CA GLY A 219 -10.65 -13.41 20.71
C GLY A 219 -10.20 -12.28 21.63
N SER A 220 -9.60 -12.57 22.79
CA SER A 220 -9.00 -11.54 23.65
C SER A 220 -7.75 -10.94 23.00
N LEU A 221 -7.35 -9.76 23.47
CA LEU A 221 -6.18 -9.08 22.92
C LEU A 221 -4.87 -9.75 23.40
N THR A 222 -3.87 -9.74 22.55
CA THR A 222 -2.49 -9.95 22.97
C THR A 222 -1.97 -8.69 23.66
N GLU A 223 -0.87 -8.76 24.40
CA GLU A 223 -0.18 -7.58 24.95
C GLU A 223 0.10 -6.53 23.89
N ARG A 224 0.51 -6.95 22.70
CA ARG A 224 0.70 -6.06 21.54
C ARG A 224 -0.61 -5.43 21.08
N GLY A 225 -1.69 -6.21 21.03
CA GLY A 225 -3.02 -5.72 20.68
C GLY A 225 -3.51 -4.64 21.65
N GLU A 226 -3.36 -4.88 22.96
CA GLU A 226 -3.69 -3.90 24.00
C GLU A 226 -2.87 -2.62 23.89
N LYS A 227 -1.55 -2.75 23.62
CA LYS A 227 -0.65 -1.61 23.44
C LYS A 227 -1.04 -0.77 22.23
N VAL A 228 -1.39 -1.40 21.13
CA VAL A 228 -1.86 -0.71 19.91
C VAL A 228 -3.17 0.04 20.19
N LEU A 229 -4.16 -0.62 20.80
CA LEU A 229 -5.45 0.03 21.08
C LEU A 229 -5.34 1.15 22.10
N ARG A 230 -4.48 1.01 23.11
CA ARG A 230 -4.22 2.08 24.09
C ARG A 230 -3.69 3.35 23.43
N ASN A 231 -2.92 3.21 22.34
CA ASN A 231 -2.36 4.32 21.57
C ASN A 231 -3.23 4.72 20.35
N THR A 232 -4.41 4.13 20.19
CA THR A 232 -5.36 4.46 19.12
C THR A 232 -6.60 5.11 19.74
N PRO A 233 -6.78 6.45 19.68
CA PRO A 233 -7.87 7.16 20.33
C PRO A 233 -9.27 6.66 19.98
N MET A 234 -9.50 6.16 18.75
CA MET A 234 -10.79 5.56 18.37
C MET A 234 -11.06 4.21 19.05
N GLY A 235 -10.12 3.62 19.81
CA GLY A 235 -10.31 2.43 20.62
C GLY A 235 -10.60 1.14 19.85
N ARG A 236 -10.33 1.11 18.54
CA ARG A 236 -10.50 -0.07 17.71
C ARG A 236 -9.39 -0.20 16.66
N PHE A 237 -9.18 -1.40 16.16
CA PHE A 237 -8.43 -1.61 14.92
C PHE A 237 -9.24 -1.10 13.73
N GLY A 238 -8.55 -0.66 12.68
CA GLY A 238 -9.17 -0.36 11.41
C GLY A 238 -9.65 -1.64 10.70
N ASN A 239 -10.74 -1.54 9.97
CA ASN A 239 -11.14 -2.52 8.97
C ASN A 239 -10.59 -2.09 7.60
N PRO A 240 -10.20 -3.00 6.70
CA PRO A 240 -9.70 -2.64 5.37
C PRO A 240 -10.59 -1.64 4.62
N GLU A 241 -11.90 -1.71 4.85
CA GLU A 241 -12.91 -0.81 4.25
C GLU A 241 -12.76 0.65 4.69
N ASP A 242 -12.22 0.91 5.88
CA ASP A 242 -11.96 2.28 6.38
C ASP A 242 -10.98 3.05 5.48
N LEU A 243 -10.17 2.34 4.65
CA LEU A 243 -9.24 2.94 3.70
C LEU A 243 -9.90 3.37 2.38
N HIS A 244 -11.03 2.75 2.01
CA HIS A 244 -11.59 2.87 0.67
C HIS A 244 -12.01 4.30 0.33
N SER A 245 -12.68 4.99 1.25
CA SER A 245 -13.16 6.37 1.01
C SER A 245 -12.00 7.33 0.75
N THR A 246 -10.93 7.26 1.54
CA THR A 246 -9.75 8.09 1.37
C THR A 246 -9.04 7.78 0.04
N LEU A 247 -8.91 6.50 -0.32
CA LEU A 247 -8.30 6.08 -1.57
C LEU A 247 -9.08 6.58 -2.78
N LEU A 248 -10.39 6.36 -2.80
CA LEU A 248 -11.27 6.82 -3.87
C LEU A 248 -11.23 8.34 -4.00
N TRP A 249 -11.29 9.07 -2.88
CA TRP A 249 -11.19 10.54 -2.88
C TRP A 249 -9.88 11.03 -3.49
N LEU A 250 -8.73 10.49 -3.07
CA LEU A 250 -7.43 10.90 -3.60
C LEU A 250 -7.29 10.63 -5.11
N CYS A 251 -7.98 9.62 -5.63
CA CYS A 251 -7.97 9.28 -7.04
C CYS A 251 -8.97 10.10 -7.87
N HIS A 252 -10.04 10.64 -7.25
CA HIS A 252 -11.10 11.34 -7.95
C HIS A 252 -10.70 12.76 -8.41
N SER A 253 -11.34 13.25 -9.46
CA SER A 253 -11.10 14.61 -10.01
C SER A 253 -11.44 15.73 -9.01
N ASP A 254 -12.33 15.51 -8.04
CA ASP A 254 -12.63 16.48 -6.97
C ASP A 254 -11.42 16.80 -6.09
N ALA A 255 -10.41 15.92 -6.09
CA ALA A 255 -9.12 16.16 -5.43
C ALA A 255 -8.08 16.84 -6.33
N ALA A 256 -8.51 17.58 -7.36
CA ALA A 256 -7.63 18.13 -8.42
C ALA A 256 -6.50 19.04 -7.91
N PHE A 257 -6.67 19.67 -6.75
CA PHE A 257 -5.64 20.57 -6.15
C PHE A 257 -4.90 19.91 -4.99
N ILE A 258 -5.03 18.57 -4.84
CA ILE A 258 -4.39 17.80 -3.77
C ILE A 258 -3.30 16.93 -4.36
N THR A 259 -2.04 17.25 -4.04
CA THR A 259 -0.85 16.48 -4.44
C THR A 259 0.26 16.64 -3.41
N GLY A 260 1.10 15.64 -3.26
CA GLY A 260 2.26 15.63 -2.35
C GLY A 260 1.95 15.33 -0.88
N ILE A 261 0.70 14.95 -0.56
CA ILE A 261 0.33 14.64 0.82
C ILE A 261 0.40 13.15 1.12
N THR A 262 0.66 12.82 2.38
CA THR A 262 0.48 11.49 2.95
C THR A 262 -0.62 11.57 4.01
N VAL A 263 -1.73 10.88 3.79
CA VAL A 263 -2.91 10.93 4.65
C VAL A 263 -2.89 9.77 5.64
N PRO A 264 -2.75 10.00 6.95
CA PRO A 264 -2.95 8.96 7.95
C PRO A 264 -4.42 8.50 7.96
N VAL A 265 -4.63 7.18 7.98
CA VAL A 265 -5.93 6.56 8.24
C VAL A 265 -5.70 5.55 9.35
N ASP A 266 -5.78 5.99 10.59
CA ASP A 266 -5.15 5.31 11.71
C ASP A 266 -5.92 5.41 13.04
N GLY A 267 -7.15 5.93 13.03
CA GLY A 267 -7.94 6.09 14.25
C GLY A 267 -7.37 7.10 15.26
N GLY A 268 -6.48 7.99 14.79
CA GLY A 268 -5.85 9.03 15.60
C GLY A 268 -4.50 8.62 16.20
N PHE A 269 -3.96 7.46 15.81
CA PHE A 269 -2.69 6.94 16.35
C PHE A 269 -1.53 7.93 16.20
N THR A 270 -1.35 8.53 15.01
CA THR A 270 -0.27 9.49 14.78
C THR A 270 -0.50 10.87 15.39
N ALA A 271 -1.74 11.21 15.72
CA ALA A 271 -2.10 12.47 16.37
C ALA A 271 -2.01 12.40 17.90
N TYR A 272 -1.90 11.21 18.46
CA TYR A 272 -1.95 10.98 19.90
C TYR A 272 -0.59 11.25 20.55
N GLY A 273 -0.49 12.39 21.20
CA GLY A 273 0.63 12.71 22.09
C GLY A 273 0.34 12.20 23.50
N VAL A 274 1.06 11.16 23.94
CA VAL A 274 0.93 10.66 25.32
C VAL A 274 1.63 11.64 26.27
N VAL A 275 0.88 12.22 27.21
CA VAL A 275 1.40 13.08 28.29
C VAL A 275 1.19 12.38 29.61
#